data_5d2ce12b102d44db07428c4f7b1d081a
#
_entry.id   5d2ce12b102d44db07428c4f7b1d081a
#
_cell.length_a   1.000
_cell.length_b   1.000
_cell.length_c   1.000
_cell.angle_alpha   90.00
_cell.angle_beta   90.00
_cell.angle_gamma   90.00
#
_symmetry.space_group_name_H-M   'P 1'
#
loop_
_entity.id
_entity.type
_entity.pdbx_description
1 polymer ?
#
loop_
_entity_poly.entity_id
_entity_poly.type
_entity_poly.pdbx_seq_one_letter_code
_entity_poly.pdbx_strand_id
1 'polypeptide(L)'
;MTYIPNNRSVKLEGFSEFEDQLFQIQTLFLADTTARQTLVKAAKTAMQPVYDRVATTAPYNEKSAGPIHMRDTTKIESRIPNSRDKQSGYVNETDAAIAIVSVKKSAVSLANEFGTSKMAAQPFLRPALDQNMDNVLNILKSELGRIIPEYAAKAAKRKN
;
A
#
# COMPACT_ATOMS: atom_id res chain seq x y z
N MET A 1 9.80 28.52 -6.81
CA MET A 1 8.79 27.97 -5.87
C MET A 1 9.29 26.64 -5.35
N THR A 2 9.77 26.61 -4.14
CA THR A 2 10.33 25.40 -3.52
C THR A 2 9.16 24.57 -2.99
N TYR A 3 8.94 23.40 -3.59
CA TYR A 3 7.97 22.40 -3.10
C TYR A 3 8.51 21.83 -1.79
N ILE A 4 7.86 22.16 -0.68
CA ILE A 4 8.11 21.54 0.62
C ILE A 4 7.23 20.28 0.66
N PRO A 5 7.80 19.06 0.65
CA PRO A 5 6.99 17.86 0.86
C PRO A 5 6.41 17.93 2.26
N ASN A 6 5.09 17.95 2.34
CA ASN A 6 4.34 17.93 3.58
C ASN A 6 4.55 16.54 4.22
N ASN A 7 5.56 16.43 5.06
CA ASN A 7 5.85 15.22 5.84
C ASN A 7 4.75 15.08 6.91
N ARG A 8 3.59 14.59 6.50
CA ARG A 8 2.58 14.10 7.43
C ARG A 8 3.04 12.76 7.99
N SER A 9 3.98 12.82 8.92
CA SER A 9 4.20 11.73 9.85
C SER A 9 2.92 11.60 10.68
N VAL A 10 2.11 10.62 10.38
CA VAL A 10 1.00 10.20 11.23
C VAL A 10 1.64 9.56 12.45
N LYS A 11 1.78 10.32 13.54
CA LYS A 11 2.15 9.77 14.85
C LYS A 11 0.93 9.04 15.39
N LEU A 12 0.89 7.73 15.21
CA LEU A 12 -0.05 6.86 15.90
C LEU A 12 0.54 6.52 17.27
N GLU A 13 -0.19 6.85 18.33
CA GLU A 13 0.20 6.46 19.70
C GLU A 13 0.29 4.93 19.80
N GLY A 14 1.37 4.42 20.41
CA GLY A 14 1.67 2.98 20.51
C GLY A 14 2.45 2.39 19.33
N PHE A 15 2.86 3.22 18.36
CA PHE A 15 3.60 2.78 17.19
C PHE A 15 5.13 2.85 17.37
N SER A 16 5.63 3.58 18.40
CA SER A 16 7.07 3.79 18.60
C SER A 16 7.84 2.49 18.85
N GLU A 17 7.32 1.58 19.67
CA GLU A 17 7.95 0.28 19.90
C GLU A 17 7.97 -0.57 18.63
N PHE A 18 6.96 -0.43 17.79
CA PHE A 18 6.87 -1.12 16.51
C PHE A 18 7.80 -0.50 15.46
N GLU A 19 7.97 0.82 15.45
CA GLU A 19 8.95 1.51 14.60
C GLU A 19 10.38 1.10 14.98
N ASP A 20 10.70 0.99 16.25
CA ASP A 20 12.01 0.53 16.72
C ASP A 20 12.29 -0.93 16.32
N GLN A 21 11.29 -1.81 16.43
CA GLN A 21 11.38 -3.18 15.96
C GLN A 21 11.57 -3.26 14.45
N LEU A 22 10.84 -2.46 13.67
CA LEU A 22 11.01 -2.37 12.22
C LEU A 22 12.40 -1.85 11.84
N PHE A 23 12.93 -0.87 12.55
CA PHE A 23 14.26 -0.34 12.29
C PHE A 23 15.35 -1.37 12.56
N GLN A 24 15.28 -2.12 13.66
CA GLN A 24 16.22 -3.20 13.96
C GLN A 24 16.18 -4.32 12.92
N ILE A 25 15.00 -4.57 12.33
CA ILE A 25 14.79 -5.61 11.35
C ILE A 25 15.08 -5.12 9.93
N GLN A 26 15.04 -3.82 9.68
CA GLN A 26 15.31 -3.23 8.38
C GLN A 26 16.62 -3.74 7.79
N THR A 27 17.69 -3.81 8.58
CA THR A 27 18.99 -4.31 8.15
C THR A 27 18.94 -5.80 7.78
N LEU A 28 18.22 -6.61 8.53
CA LEU A 28 18.05 -8.05 8.27
C LEU A 28 17.17 -8.31 7.05
N PHE A 29 16.10 -7.55 6.91
CA PHE A 29 15.15 -7.70 5.80
C PHE A 29 15.67 -7.12 4.48
N LEU A 30 16.46 -6.05 4.50
CA LEU A 30 17.06 -5.49 3.29
C LEU A 30 18.13 -6.41 2.69
N ALA A 31 18.81 -7.21 3.51
CA ALA A 31 19.85 -8.13 3.07
C ALA A 31 19.30 -9.48 2.55
N ASP A 32 18.09 -9.87 2.92
CA ASP A 32 17.51 -11.18 2.58
C ASP A 32 16.30 -11.04 1.65
N THR A 33 16.44 -11.54 0.42
CA THR A 33 15.39 -11.52 -0.60
C THR A 33 14.13 -12.28 -0.15
N THR A 34 14.31 -13.39 0.59
CA THR A 34 13.18 -14.20 1.09
C THR A 34 12.39 -13.41 2.14
N ALA A 35 13.09 -12.71 3.03
CA ALA A 35 12.47 -11.83 4.01
C ALA A 35 11.67 -10.71 3.33
N ARG A 36 12.25 -10.05 2.30
CA ARG A 36 11.54 -9.04 1.51
C ARG A 36 10.27 -9.58 0.85
N GLN A 37 10.32 -10.79 0.27
CA GLN A 37 9.15 -11.42 -0.32
C GLN A 37 8.04 -11.68 0.70
N THR A 38 8.40 -11.97 1.94
CA THR A 38 7.43 -12.14 3.03
C THR A 38 6.80 -10.82 3.42
N LEU A 39 7.58 -9.72 3.46
CA LEU A 39 7.05 -8.37 3.64
C LEU A 39 6.09 -7.96 2.52
N VAL A 40 6.43 -8.28 1.28
CA VAL A 40 5.57 -8.04 0.11
C VAL A 40 4.21 -8.74 0.27
N LYS A 41 4.21 -9.99 0.75
CA LYS A 41 2.97 -10.73 1.04
C LYS A 41 2.17 -10.09 2.18
N ALA A 42 2.84 -9.72 3.27
CA ALA A 42 2.20 -9.05 4.41
C ALA A 42 1.57 -7.71 4.00
N ALA A 43 2.28 -6.90 3.21
CA ALA A 43 1.78 -5.64 2.69
C ALA A 43 0.54 -5.84 1.79
N LYS A 44 0.53 -6.89 0.95
CA LYS A 44 -0.63 -7.24 0.15
C LYS A 44 -1.83 -7.60 1.02
N THR A 45 -1.62 -8.45 2.02
CA THR A 45 -2.68 -8.86 2.97
C THR A 45 -3.24 -7.64 3.71
N ALA A 46 -2.37 -6.74 4.17
CA ALA A 46 -2.78 -5.53 4.87
C ALA A 46 -3.65 -4.60 4.02
N MET A 47 -3.42 -4.54 2.71
CA MET A 47 -4.18 -3.69 1.78
C MET A 47 -5.50 -4.32 1.29
N GLN A 48 -5.83 -5.55 1.71
CA GLN A 48 -7.06 -6.22 1.29
C GLN A 48 -8.34 -5.42 1.60
N PRO A 49 -8.52 -4.81 2.80
CA PRO A 49 -9.71 -3.99 3.09
C PRO A 49 -9.87 -2.80 2.13
N VAL A 50 -8.77 -2.20 1.71
CA VAL A 50 -8.80 -1.10 0.74
C VAL A 50 -9.24 -1.60 -0.63
N TYR A 51 -8.72 -2.75 -1.07
CA TYR A 51 -9.14 -3.39 -2.31
C TYR A 51 -10.64 -3.70 -2.30
N ASP A 52 -11.14 -4.32 -1.25
CA ASP A 52 -12.56 -4.68 -1.11
C ASP A 52 -13.45 -3.42 -1.13
N ARG A 53 -13.00 -2.34 -0.48
CA ARG A 53 -13.70 -1.07 -0.50
C ARG A 53 -13.74 -0.46 -1.89
N VAL A 54 -12.61 -0.42 -2.61
CA VAL A 54 -12.53 0.07 -3.99
C VAL A 54 -13.41 -0.78 -4.91
N ALA A 55 -13.32 -2.10 -4.81
CA ALA A 55 -14.12 -3.02 -5.62
C ALA A 55 -15.63 -2.85 -5.43
N THR A 56 -16.07 -2.36 -4.27
CA THR A 56 -17.48 -2.10 -3.99
C THR A 56 -17.94 -0.69 -4.31
N THR A 57 -17.06 0.32 -4.14
CA THR A 57 -17.42 1.74 -4.26
C THR A 57 -17.03 2.36 -5.60
N ALA A 58 -16.15 1.71 -6.39
CA ALA A 58 -15.80 2.20 -7.72
C ALA A 58 -17.07 2.38 -8.57
N PRO A 59 -17.19 3.49 -9.30
CA PRO A 59 -18.36 3.78 -10.13
C PRO A 59 -18.68 2.63 -11.10
N TYR A 60 -19.93 2.28 -11.16
CA TYR A 60 -20.46 1.23 -12.03
C TYR A 60 -21.60 1.77 -12.88
N ASN A 61 -21.53 1.56 -14.17
CA ASN A 61 -22.57 1.96 -15.10
C ASN A 61 -23.05 0.74 -15.90
N GLU A 62 -24.24 0.23 -15.58
CA GLU A 62 -24.85 -0.91 -16.26
C GLU A 62 -25.12 -0.65 -17.75
N LYS A 63 -25.32 0.62 -18.13
CA LYS A 63 -25.57 1.03 -19.51
C LYS A 63 -24.29 1.20 -20.32
N SER A 64 -23.12 0.97 -19.76
CA SER A 64 -21.84 0.99 -20.47
C SER A 64 -21.82 -0.12 -21.52
N ALA A 65 -21.53 0.24 -22.77
CA ALA A 65 -21.58 -0.68 -23.90
C ALA A 65 -20.48 -1.76 -23.91
N GLY A 66 -19.57 -1.76 -22.94
CA GLY A 66 -18.46 -2.73 -22.86
C GLY A 66 -18.71 -3.82 -21.83
N PRO A 67 -18.16 -5.02 -22.05
CA PRO A 67 -18.31 -6.14 -21.12
C PRO A 67 -17.47 -5.99 -19.84
N ILE A 68 -16.56 -5.03 -19.78
CA ILE A 68 -15.65 -4.79 -18.64
C ILE A 68 -15.91 -3.39 -18.10
N HIS A 69 -16.33 -3.31 -16.85
CA HIS A 69 -16.54 -2.06 -16.13
C HIS A 69 -15.26 -1.67 -15.36
N MET A 70 -15.15 -0.40 -14.99
CA MET A 70 -14.02 0.11 -14.22
C MET A 70 -13.82 -0.68 -12.91
N ARG A 71 -14.90 -1.01 -12.22
CA ARG A 71 -14.90 -1.82 -10.99
C ARG A 71 -14.22 -3.18 -11.19
N ASP A 72 -14.47 -3.83 -12.32
CA ASP A 72 -13.92 -5.15 -12.66
C ASP A 72 -12.41 -5.10 -12.92
N THR A 73 -11.85 -3.91 -13.10
CA THR A 73 -10.42 -3.68 -13.32
C THR A 73 -9.65 -3.40 -12.05
N THR A 74 -10.31 -3.45 -10.89
CA THR A 74 -9.65 -3.25 -9.59
C THR A 74 -8.58 -4.31 -9.37
N LYS A 75 -7.39 -3.87 -8.98
CA LYS A 75 -6.23 -4.73 -8.73
C LYS A 75 -5.58 -4.38 -7.41
N ILE A 76 -5.02 -5.41 -6.78
CA ILE A 76 -4.09 -5.27 -5.67
C ILE A 76 -2.75 -5.87 -6.07
N GLU A 77 -1.72 -5.08 -6.04
CA GLU A 77 -0.34 -5.48 -6.35
C GLU A 77 0.55 -5.15 -5.18
N SER A 78 1.52 -6.02 -4.91
CA SER A 78 2.61 -5.68 -4.01
C SER A 78 3.92 -6.24 -4.54
N ARG A 79 5.00 -5.48 -4.32
CA ARG A 79 6.33 -5.80 -4.83
C ARG A 79 7.41 -5.07 -4.04
N ILE A 80 8.65 -5.48 -4.27
CA ILE A 80 9.81 -4.68 -3.89
C ILE A 80 9.84 -3.46 -4.81
N PRO A 81 10.05 -2.23 -4.28
CA PRO A 81 10.11 -1.01 -5.08
C PRO A 81 11.16 -1.09 -6.18
N ASN A 82 10.78 -0.74 -7.38
CA ASN A 82 11.71 -0.59 -8.50
C ASN A 82 12.13 0.88 -8.71
N SER A 83 13.03 1.14 -9.66
CA SER A 83 13.54 2.48 -9.93
C SER A 83 12.46 3.50 -10.32
N ARG A 84 11.35 3.06 -10.96
CA ARG A 84 10.23 3.94 -11.30
C ARG A 84 9.40 4.27 -10.06
N ASP A 85 9.20 3.30 -9.16
CA ASP A 85 8.49 3.52 -7.91
C ASP A 85 9.20 4.58 -7.06
N LYS A 86 10.54 4.50 -6.99
CA LYS A 86 11.40 5.43 -6.25
C LYS A 86 11.44 6.86 -6.82
N GLN A 87 11.05 7.04 -8.08
CA GLN A 87 10.89 8.37 -8.67
C GLN A 87 9.59 9.06 -8.20
N SER A 88 8.68 8.33 -7.60
CA SER A 88 7.49 8.92 -7.00
C SER A 88 7.83 9.53 -5.63
N GLY A 89 7.25 10.67 -5.30
CA GLY A 89 7.45 11.32 -3.99
C GLY A 89 6.86 10.52 -2.79
N TYR A 90 6.35 9.32 -3.02
CA TYR A 90 5.70 8.46 -2.01
C TYR A 90 6.53 7.23 -1.65
N VAL A 91 7.62 6.97 -2.36
CA VAL A 91 8.47 5.79 -2.14
C VAL A 91 9.89 6.24 -1.86
N ASN A 92 10.42 5.80 -0.72
CA ASN A 92 11.79 6.11 -0.29
C ASN A 92 12.77 5.04 -0.80
N GLU A 93 14.07 5.40 -0.84
CA GLU A 93 15.14 4.47 -1.23
C GLU A 93 15.21 3.23 -0.33
N THR A 94 14.84 3.39 0.93
CA THR A 94 14.92 2.37 1.98
C THR A 94 13.64 1.52 2.11
N ASP A 95 12.57 1.82 1.34
CA ASP A 95 11.34 1.07 1.43
C ASP A 95 11.53 -0.39 0.96
N ALA A 96 11.22 -1.32 1.83
CA ALA A 96 11.43 -2.75 1.60
C ALA A 96 10.33 -3.38 0.73
N ALA A 97 9.11 -2.85 0.79
CA ALA A 97 7.96 -3.32 0.04
C ALA A 97 6.96 -2.19 -0.19
N ILE A 98 6.23 -2.26 -1.30
CA ILE A 98 5.07 -1.41 -1.57
C ILE A 98 3.86 -2.29 -1.87
N ALA A 99 2.67 -1.80 -1.51
CA ALA A 99 1.40 -2.37 -1.92
C ALA A 99 0.51 -1.28 -2.52
N ILE A 100 -0.14 -1.60 -3.63
CA ILE A 100 -0.88 -0.65 -4.43
C ILE A 100 -2.24 -1.25 -4.77
N VAL A 101 -3.31 -0.51 -4.48
CA VAL A 101 -4.64 -0.77 -5.02
C VAL A 101 -4.89 0.19 -6.17
N SER A 102 -5.28 -0.31 -7.32
CA SER A 102 -5.47 0.48 -8.53
C SER A 102 -6.65 -0.02 -9.36
N VAL A 103 -7.15 0.84 -10.23
CA VAL A 103 -8.07 0.51 -11.31
C VAL A 103 -7.41 0.86 -12.64
N LYS A 104 -7.93 0.30 -13.74
CA LYS A 104 -7.43 0.64 -15.08
C LYS A 104 -7.51 2.14 -15.32
N LYS A 105 -6.36 2.74 -15.65
CA LYS A 105 -6.29 4.16 -16.01
C LYS A 105 -7.09 4.41 -17.30
N SER A 106 -8.03 5.32 -17.21
CA SER A 106 -8.85 5.79 -18.34
C SER A 106 -9.28 7.24 -18.11
N ALA A 107 -9.76 7.91 -19.12
CA ALA A 107 -10.35 9.26 -18.97
C ALA A 107 -11.50 9.25 -17.96
N VAL A 108 -12.30 8.17 -17.94
CA VAL A 108 -13.42 7.99 -17.00
C VAL A 108 -12.93 7.83 -15.57
N SER A 109 -11.92 6.98 -15.32
CA SER A 109 -11.39 6.78 -13.97
C SER A 109 -10.75 8.03 -13.41
N LEU A 110 -10.03 8.79 -14.24
CA LEU A 110 -9.43 10.07 -13.85
C LEU A 110 -10.50 11.13 -13.58
N ALA A 111 -11.53 11.23 -14.44
CA ALA A 111 -12.63 12.18 -14.27
C ALA A 111 -13.43 11.89 -12.99
N ASN A 112 -13.66 10.63 -12.63
CA ASN A 112 -14.29 10.27 -11.36
C ASN A 112 -13.42 10.67 -10.17
N GLU A 113 -12.15 10.29 -10.16
CA GLU A 113 -11.27 10.53 -8.99
C GLU A 113 -10.96 12.02 -8.79
N PHE A 114 -10.73 12.77 -9.86
CA PHE A 114 -10.24 14.15 -9.79
C PHE A 114 -11.25 15.20 -10.26
N GLY A 115 -12.35 14.80 -10.89
CA GLY A 115 -13.29 15.70 -11.53
C GLY A 115 -12.78 16.22 -12.88
N THR A 116 -13.59 17.07 -13.49
CA THR A 116 -13.27 17.83 -14.72
C THR A 116 -13.87 19.23 -14.62
N SER A 117 -13.62 20.09 -15.60
CA SER A 117 -14.29 21.40 -15.68
C SER A 117 -15.83 21.33 -15.78
N LYS A 118 -16.36 20.15 -16.15
CA LYS A 118 -17.81 19.90 -16.35
C LYS A 118 -18.42 18.91 -15.38
N MET A 119 -17.60 18.25 -14.55
CA MET A 119 -18.06 17.19 -13.63
C MET A 119 -17.31 17.31 -12.30
N ALA A 120 -18.06 17.37 -11.20
CA ALA A 120 -17.48 17.31 -9.86
C ALA A 120 -16.79 15.97 -9.62
N ALA A 121 -15.70 15.98 -8.86
CA ALA A 121 -15.01 14.76 -8.45
C ALA A 121 -15.91 13.86 -7.60
N GLN A 122 -15.86 12.57 -7.86
CA GLN A 122 -16.47 11.51 -7.07
C GLN A 122 -15.38 10.49 -6.71
N PRO A 123 -14.43 10.87 -5.82
CA PRO A 123 -13.27 10.05 -5.52
C PRO A 123 -13.69 8.75 -4.82
N PHE A 124 -13.03 7.66 -5.16
CA PHE A 124 -13.28 6.34 -4.60
C PHE A 124 -12.00 5.63 -4.14
N LEU A 125 -10.85 5.93 -4.76
CA LEU A 125 -9.54 5.35 -4.37
C LEU A 125 -9.03 5.97 -3.07
N ARG A 126 -8.93 7.30 -3.03
CA ARG A 126 -8.42 8.02 -1.85
C ARG A 126 -9.28 7.79 -0.61
N PRO A 127 -10.61 7.96 -0.64
CA PRO A 127 -11.46 7.67 0.52
C PRO A 127 -11.40 6.21 0.96
N ALA A 128 -11.21 5.25 0.03
CA ALA A 128 -11.06 3.85 0.40
C ALA A 128 -9.81 3.60 1.24
N LEU A 129 -8.70 4.26 0.93
CA LEU A 129 -7.49 4.19 1.73
C LEU A 129 -7.68 4.90 3.08
N ASP A 130 -8.14 6.16 3.06
CA ASP A 130 -8.26 7.00 4.25
C ASP A 130 -9.17 6.35 5.32
N GLN A 131 -10.29 5.77 4.90
CA GLN A 131 -11.25 5.12 5.79
C GLN A 131 -10.77 3.75 6.33
N ASN A 132 -9.79 3.12 5.69
CA ASN A 132 -9.27 1.81 6.09
C ASN A 132 -7.85 1.87 6.64
N MET A 133 -7.28 3.05 6.86
CA MET A 133 -5.90 3.20 7.32
C MET A 133 -5.62 2.42 8.61
N ASP A 134 -6.49 2.53 9.62
CA ASP A 134 -6.34 1.82 10.88
C ASP A 134 -6.41 0.30 10.70
N ASN A 135 -7.31 -0.19 9.85
CA ASN A 135 -7.41 -1.60 9.52
C ASN A 135 -6.15 -2.11 8.84
N VAL A 136 -5.63 -1.36 7.87
CA VAL A 136 -4.38 -1.68 7.15
C VAL A 136 -3.23 -1.80 8.14
N LEU A 137 -3.08 -0.81 9.04
CA LEU A 137 -2.01 -0.79 10.04
C LEU A 137 -2.13 -1.94 11.05
N ASN A 138 -3.34 -2.24 11.52
CA ASN A 138 -3.58 -3.34 12.45
C ASN A 138 -3.26 -4.71 11.82
N ILE A 139 -3.67 -4.92 10.57
CA ILE A 139 -3.37 -6.16 9.84
C ILE A 139 -1.86 -6.25 9.61
N LEU A 140 -1.21 -5.17 9.17
CA LEU A 140 0.23 -5.14 8.94
C LEU A 140 0.99 -5.43 10.24
N LYS A 141 0.60 -4.82 11.36
CA LYS A 141 1.17 -5.07 12.68
C LYS A 141 1.04 -6.55 13.10
N SER A 142 -0.13 -7.14 12.89
CA SER A 142 -0.37 -8.56 13.16
C SER A 142 0.51 -9.48 12.31
N GLU A 143 0.58 -9.23 11.00
CA GLU A 143 1.41 -10.00 10.07
C GLU A 143 2.89 -9.89 10.41
N LEU A 144 3.38 -8.68 10.69
CA LEU A 144 4.78 -8.45 11.07
C LEU A 144 5.10 -9.07 12.43
N GLY A 145 4.20 -8.98 13.41
CA GLY A 145 4.37 -9.64 14.72
C GLY A 145 4.57 -11.15 14.63
N ARG A 146 4.01 -11.79 13.61
CA ARG A 146 4.23 -13.21 13.31
C ARG A 146 5.55 -13.46 12.57
N ILE A 147 5.89 -12.62 11.62
CA ILE A 147 7.02 -12.79 10.70
C ILE A 147 8.36 -12.50 11.39
N ILE A 148 8.40 -11.44 12.18
CA ILE A 148 9.62 -10.90 12.79
C ILE A 148 10.35 -11.93 13.68
N PRO A 149 9.70 -12.61 14.64
CA PRO A 149 10.37 -13.61 15.49
C PRO A 149 10.93 -14.78 14.69
N GLU A 150 10.23 -15.19 13.62
CA GLU A 150 10.68 -16.29 12.77
C GLU A 150 12.00 -15.95 12.05
N TYR A 151 12.09 -14.72 11.50
CA TYR A 151 13.32 -14.30 10.83
C TYR A 151 14.45 -13.96 11.79
N ALA A 152 14.15 -13.41 12.96
CA ALA A 152 15.15 -13.21 14.01
C ALA A 152 15.79 -14.53 14.46
N ALA A 153 14.99 -15.57 14.65
CA ALA A 153 15.46 -16.90 14.98
C ALA A 153 16.33 -17.54 13.85
N LYS A 154 15.94 -17.35 12.58
CA LYS A 154 16.73 -17.81 11.43
C LYS A 154 18.06 -17.05 11.31
N ALA A 155 18.07 -15.75 11.55
CA ALA A 155 19.27 -14.92 11.52
C ALA A 155 20.27 -15.31 12.64
N ALA A 156 19.77 -15.61 13.83
CA ALA A 156 20.61 -16.08 14.94
C ALA A 156 21.29 -17.43 14.63
N LYS A 157 20.58 -18.35 13.96
CA LYS A 157 21.14 -19.66 13.55
C LYS A 157 22.21 -19.57 12.44
N ARG A 158 22.20 -18.51 11.64
CA ARG A 158 23.22 -18.30 10.56
C ARG A 158 24.54 -17.72 11.07
N LYS A 159 24.57 -17.19 12.30
CA LYS A 159 25.77 -16.60 12.91
C LYS A 159 26.60 -17.63 13.73
N ASN A 160 26.07 -18.81 13.96
CA ASN A 160 26.74 -19.95 14.58
C ASN A 160 27.08 -21.00 13.52
#